data_9af6f7c8b0ad76250822418a79560c04
#
_entry.id   9af6f7c8b0ad76250822418a79560c04
#
_cell.length_a   1.000
_cell.length_b   1.000
_cell.length_c   1.000
_cell.angle_alpha   90.00
_cell.angle_beta   90.00
_cell.angle_gamma   90.00
#
_symmetry.space_group_name_H-M   'P 1'
#
loop_
_entity.id
_entity.type
_entity.pdbx_description
1 polymer ?
#
loop_
_entity_poly.entity_id
_entity_poly.type
_entity_poly.pdbx_seq_one_letter_code
_entity_poly.pdbx_strand_id
1 'polypeptide(L)'
;MKGYPATGAIMLTSLALIISLISCAPKSVVRGRVVDAATQQPIKGAAVAIRWYTDYPDKQSAKTGTVDATQAVSDEQGIFKIPEYPDKHYILGVYKPGYICWSSQDIFTIDAGISRTDKYRKRKQHRIKEGMAIELEPFQKSLPRDLHAGFTVMVAAESTDSDKGPFHQAIQTEYQLWRENLRKDFQKQVGAK
;
A
#
# COMPACT_ATOMS: atom_id res chain seq x y z
N MET A 1 -10.78 17.87 72.53
CA MET A 1 -11.44 17.42 71.29
C MET A 1 -10.46 17.62 70.16
N LYS A 2 -9.86 16.53 69.68
CA LYS A 2 -8.81 16.58 68.60
C LYS A 2 -9.49 16.23 67.23
N GLY A 3 -9.47 17.16 66.28
CA GLY A 3 -9.94 16.94 64.92
C GLY A 3 -8.90 16.19 64.13
N TYR A 4 -9.31 15.15 63.37
CA TYR A 4 -8.49 14.44 62.40
C TYR A 4 -8.60 15.12 61.03
N PRO A 5 -7.52 15.30 60.26
CA PRO A 5 -7.61 15.85 58.92
C PRO A 5 -8.01 14.77 57.92
N ALA A 6 -8.95 15.11 57.07
CA ALA A 6 -9.40 14.32 55.90
C ALA A 6 -8.37 14.42 54.76
N THR A 7 -7.47 13.46 54.67
CA THR A 7 -6.42 13.40 53.61
C THR A 7 -6.50 12.14 52.75
N GLY A 8 -7.69 11.60 52.53
CA GLY A 8 -7.84 10.32 51.83
C GLY A 8 -8.50 10.35 50.43
N ALA A 9 -8.99 11.50 49.92
CA ALA A 9 -9.88 11.51 48.76
C ALA A 9 -9.24 11.93 47.42
N ILE A 10 -7.98 12.36 47.38
CA ILE A 10 -7.41 12.95 46.14
C ILE A 10 -6.58 11.95 45.33
N MET A 11 -6.20 10.79 45.89
CA MET A 11 -5.35 9.81 45.16
C MET A 11 -6.09 8.83 44.22
N LEU A 12 -7.40 8.70 44.33
CA LEU A 12 -8.17 7.73 43.55
C LEU A 12 -8.65 8.25 42.16
N THR A 13 -8.67 9.56 41.94
CA THR A 13 -9.14 10.15 40.67
C THR A 13 -8.06 10.23 39.63
N SER A 14 -6.78 10.22 39.96
CA SER A 14 -5.67 10.29 39.00
C SER A 14 -5.40 8.97 38.29
N LEU A 15 -5.77 7.83 38.84
CA LEU A 15 -5.52 6.51 38.26
C LEU A 15 -6.55 6.15 37.19
N ALA A 16 -7.76 6.69 37.24
CA ALA A 16 -8.81 6.40 36.26
C ALA A 16 -8.62 7.11 34.90
N LEU A 17 -7.84 8.20 34.86
CA LEU A 17 -7.63 8.98 33.65
C LEU A 17 -6.56 8.38 32.72
N ILE A 18 -5.69 7.52 33.22
CA ILE A 18 -4.58 6.93 32.44
C ILE A 18 -5.03 5.73 31.61
N ILE A 19 -6.15 5.10 31.97
CA ILE A 19 -6.64 3.87 31.30
C ILE A 19 -7.35 4.17 29.96
N SER A 20 -7.77 5.41 29.71
CA SER A 20 -8.57 5.76 28.53
C SER A 20 -7.76 6.01 27.24
N LEU A 21 -6.42 5.97 27.26
CA LEU A 21 -5.57 6.27 26.10
C LEU A 21 -5.04 5.04 25.34
N ILE A 22 -5.45 3.82 25.72
CA ILE A 22 -4.85 2.58 25.18
C ILE A 22 -5.59 2.06 23.92
N SER A 23 -6.57 2.77 23.39
CA SER A 23 -7.55 2.17 22.47
C SER A 23 -7.23 2.23 20.98
N CYS A 24 -6.07 2.69 20.51
CA CYS A 24 -5.79 2.81 19.06
C CYS A 24 -4.35 2.47 18.62
N ALA A 25 -3.57 1.79 19.45
CA ALA A 25 -2.25 1.34 19.01
C ALA A 25 -2.36 0.08 18.14
N PRO A 26 -1.58 -0.06 17.05
CA PRO A 26 -1.47 -1.31 16.34
C PRO A 26 -1.01 -2.40 17.28
N LYS A 27 -1.63 -3.60 17.22
CA LYS A 27 -1.29 -4.72 18.13
C LYS A 27 0.14 -5.22 17.92
N SER A 28 0.65 -5.09 16.69
CA SER A 28 2.01 -5.50 16.31
C SER A 28 2.48 -4.78 15.06
N VAL A 29 3.75 -4.96 14.73
CA VAL A 29 4.37 -4.51 13.49
C VAL A 29 4.85 -5.74 12.73
N VAL A 30 4.39 -5.90 11.50
CA VAL A 30 4.79 -6.98 10.60
C VAL A 30 5.88 -6.47 9.65
N ARG A 31 6.90 -7.28 9.46
CA ARG A 31 7.93 -7.07 8.44
C ARG A 31 7.64 -7.92 7.22
N GLY A 32 7.73 -7.30 6.06
CA GLY A 32 7.68 -7.99 4.78
C GLY A 32 8.92 -7.68 3.96
N ARG A 33 9.10 -8.37 2.85
CA ARG A 33 10.19 -8.18 1.91
C ARG A 33 9.65 -8.06 0.50
N VAL A 34 10.16 -7.09 -0.27
CA VAL A 34 9.89 -6.95 -1.70
C VAL A 34 11.07 -7.51 -2.48
N VAL A 35 10.78 -8.40 -3.42
CA VAL A 35 11.79 -9.05 -4.25
C VAL A 35 11.37 -9.01 -5.73
N ASP A 36 12.35 -9.08 -6.61
CA ASP A 36 12.15 -9.28 -8.04
C ASP A 36 11.71 -10.72 -8.30
N ALA A 37 10.60 -10.90 -9.01
CA ALA A 37 10.02 -12.23 -9.24
C ALA A 37 10.92 -13.17 -10.05
N ALA A 38 11.75 -12.63 -10.94
CA ALA A 38 12.62 -13.42 -11.81
C ALA A 38 13.95 -13.79 -11.14
N THR A 39 14.54 -12.85 -10.38
CA THR A 39 15.88 -12.99 -9.82
C THR A 39 15.90 -13.28 -8.33
N GLN A 40 14.76 -13.11 -7.63
CA GLN A 40 14.62 -13.18 -6.17
C GLN A 40 15.52 -12.17 -5.41
N GLN A 41 16.10 -11.20 -6.12
CA GLN A 41 16.91 -10.16 -5.51
C GLN A 41 16.01 -9.13 -4.78
N PRO A 42 16.49 -8.54 -3.68
CA PRO A 42 15.74 -7.52 -2.96
C PRO A 42 15.53 -6.27 -3.82
N ILE A 43 14.33 -5.71 -3.74
CA ILE A 43 14.02 -4.44 -4.40
C ILE A 43 14.05 -3.33 -3.35
N LYS A 44 15.06 -2.46 -3.43
CA LYS A 44 15.15 -1.22 -2.68
C LYS A 44 14.20 -0.17 -3.23
N GLY A 45 13.59 0.61 -2.32
CA GLY A 45 12.80 1.80 -2.70
C GLY A 45 11.47 1.46 -3.35
N ALA A 46 10.94 0.26 -3.14
CA ALA A 46 9.56 -0.05 -3.47
C ALA A 46 8.63 0.66 -2.48
N ALA A 47 7.66 1.40 -3.00
CA ALA A 47 6.62 2.01 -2.20
C ALA A 47 5.60 0.95 -1.78
N VAL A 48 5.28 0.91 -0.50
CA VAL A 48 4.31 0.01 0.12
C VAL A 48 3.24 0.86 0.77
N ALA A 49 1.98 0.60 0.45
CA ALA A 49 0.85 1.30 1.04
C ALA A 49 -0.18 0.29 1.53
N ILE A 50 -0.71 0.51 2.71
CA ILE A 50 -1.77 -0.31 3.28
C ILE A 50 -2.83 0.55 3.92
N ARG A 51 -4.10 0.19 3.68
CA ARG A 51 -5.26 0.76 4.35
C ARG A 51 -6.06 -0.35 5.01
N TRP A 52 -6.42 -0.13 6.25
CA TRP A 52 -7.21 -1.03 7.07
C TRP A 52 -8.65 -0.55 7.21
N TYR A 53 -9.60 -1.48 7.18
CA TYR A 53 -11.02 -1.20 7.18
C TYR A 53 -11.74 -1.97 8.29
N THR A 54 -12.81 -1.39 8.83
CA THR A 54 -13.70 -2.09 9.76
C THR A 54 -14.45 -3.24 9.10
N ASP A 55 -14.91 -3.00 7.88
CA ASP A 55 -15.66 -3.95 7.06
C ASP A 55 -14.97 -4.08 5.70
N TYR A 56 -15.20 -5.20 5.02
CA TYR A 56 -14.67 -5.39 3.68
C TYR A 56 -15.20 -4.27 2.75
N PRO A 57 -14.35 -3.55 2.01
CA PRO A 57 -14.82 -2.53 1.09
C PRO A 57 -15.62 -3.18 -0.04
N ASP A 58 -16.93 -3.27 0.16
CA ASP A 58 -17.87 -3.62 -0.89
C ASP A 58 -18.06 -2.40 -1.78
N LYS A 59 -18.02 -2.61 -3.10
CA LYS A 59 -18.20 -1.55 -4.12
C LYS A 59 -19.54 -0.81 -3.99
N GLN A 60 -20.47 -1.33 -3.22
CA GLN A 60 -21.81 -0.78 -3.04
C GLN A 60 -22.04 -0.09 -1.68
N SER A 61 -21.17 -0.28 -0.69
CA SER A 61 -21.39 0.32 0.63
C SER A 61 -20.45 1.50 0.85
N ALA A 62 -21.02 2.70 0.86
CA ALA A 62 -20.34 3.96 1.20
C ALA A 62 -19.94 4.07 2.69
N LYS A 63 -20.04 2.98 3.48
CA LYS A 63 -19.87 2.98 4.94
C LYS A 63 -18.64 2.22 5.44
N THR A 64 -17.70 1.85 4.59
CA THR A 64 -16.46 1.23 5.04
C THR A 64 -15.57 2.28 5.74
N GLY A 65 -15.58 2.23 7.06
CA GLY A 65 -14.72 3.09 7.87
C GLY A 65 -13.26 2.70 7.71
N THR A 66 -12.41 3.63 7.28
CA THR A 66 -10.95 3.47 7.39
C THR A 66 -10.58 3.46 8.87
N VAL A 67 -9.85 2.44 9.29
CA VAL A 67 -9.31 2.32 10.67
C VAL A 67 -7.97 3.02 10.73
N ASP A 68 -7.11 2.73 9.75
CA ASP A 68 -5.75 3.27 9.64
C ASP A 68 -5.27 3.15 8.19
N ALA A 69 -4.33 4.01 7.82
CA ALA A 69 -3.62 3.91 6.56
C ALA A 69 -2.17 4.34 6.76
N THR A 70 -1.25 3.61 6.17
CA THR A 70 0.17 3.92 6.25
C THR A 70 0.91 3.61 4.97
N GLN A 71 2.03 4.28 4.78
CA GLN A 71 2.95 4.04 3.68
C GLN A 71 4.36 3.80 4.21
N ALA A 72 5.09 2.93 3.55
CA ALA A 72 6.49 2.61 3.83
C ALA A 72 7.28 2.53 2.53
N VAL A 73 8.59 2.50 2.66
CA VAL A 73 9.52 2.25 1.54
C VAL A 73 10.43 1.10 1.93
N SER A 74 10.65 0.16 1.02
CA SER A 74 11.56 -0.94 1.25
C SER A 74 13.02 -0.45 1.30
N ASP A 75 13.79 -0.99 2.24
CA ASP A 75 15.21 -0.68 2.45
C ASP A 75 16.14 -1.41 1.45
N GLU A 76 17.45 -1.36 1.69
CA GLU A 76 18.49 -2.02 0.86
C GLU A 76 18.28 -3.54 0.73
N GLN A 77 17.71 -4.17 1.75
CA GLN A 77 17.40 -5.59 1.80
C GLN A 77 15.99 -5.90 1.31
N GLY A 78 15.29 -4.90 0.77
CA GLY A 78 13.91 -5.00 0.33
C GLY A 78 12.89 -5.05 1.49
N ILE A 79 13.31 -4.83 2.74
CA ILE A 79 12.46 -4.97 3.92
C ILE A 79 11.61 -3.73 4.11
N PHE A 80 10.33 -3.93 4.40
CA PHE A 80 9.40 -2.89 4.84
C PHE A 80 8.69 -3.30 6.14
N LYS A 81 8.10 -2.33 6.83
CA LYS A 81 7.37 -2.53 8.09
C LYS A 81 6.01 -1.87 7.98
N ILE A 82 4.97 -2.57 8.38
CA ILE A 82 3.58 -2.08 8.43
C ILE A 82 2.93 -2.45 9.75
N PRO A 83 1.98 -1.63 10.28
CA PRO A 83 1.18 -2.01 11.44
C PRO A 83 0.28 -3.21 11.11
N GLU A 84 -0.08 -4.00 12.11
CA GLU A 84 -0.99 -5.13 11.99
C GLU A 84 -2.24 -4.91 12.83
N TYR A 85 -3.40 -5.14 12.21
CA TYR A 85 -4.71 -5.16 12.86
C TYR A 85 -5.38 -6.50 12.52
N PRO A 86 -5.16 -7.57 13.31
CA PRO A 86 -5.55 -8.93 12.96
C PRO A 86 -7.02 -9.14 12.63
N ASP A 87 -7.90 -8.35 13.26
CA ASP A 87 -9.36 -8.45 13.12
C ASP A 87 -9.92 -7.49 12.06
N LYS A 88 -9.06 -6.88 11.24
CA LYS A 88 -9.47 -5.89 10.24
C LYS A 88 -9.20 -6.37 8.83
N HIS A 89 -10.05 -5.93 7.91
CA HIS A 89 -9.80 -6.09 6.48
C HIS A 89 -8.74 -5.09 6.03
N TYR A 90 -8.02 -5.40 4.96
CA TYR A 90 -7.01 -4.50 4.43
C TYR A 90 -6.91 -4.57 2.91
N ILE A 91 -6.39 -3.50 2.34
CA ILE A 91 -5.87 -3.47 0.97
C ILE A 91 -4.41 -3.03 1.06
N LEU A 92 -3.53 -3.88 0.53
CA LEU A 92 -2.09 -3.65 0.46
C LEU A 92 -1.69 -3.48 -1.00
N GLY A 93 -1.04 -2.37 -1.31
CA GLY A 93 -0.44 -2.07 -2.59
C GLY A 93 1.08 -2.00 -2.48
N VAL A 94 1.80 -2.51 -3.49
CA VAL A 94 3.27 -2.38 -3.58
C VAL A 94 3.64 -1.98 -5.00
N TYR A 95 4.44 -0.92 -5.13
CA TYR A 95 4.85 -0.42 -6.42
C TYR A 95 6.29 0.08 -6.46
N LYS A 96 6.96 -0.21 -7.56
CA LYS A 96 8.27 0.32 -7.94
C LYS A 96 8.24 0.66 -9.42
N PRO A 97 8.66 1.88 -9.86
CA PRO A 97 8.81 2.19 -11.28
C PRO A 97 9.65 1.15 -12.01
N GLY A 98 9.17 0.69 -13.15
CA GLY A 98 9.78 -0.39 -13.92
C GLY A 98 9.27 -1.80 -13.58
N TYR A 99 8.35 -1.92 -12.64
CA TYR A 99 7.69 -3.18 -12.26
C TYR A 99 6.17 -3.08 -12.41
N ILE A 100 5.51 -4.23 -12.50
CA ILE A 100 4.06 -4.30 -12.43
C ILE A 100 3.63 -4.00 -10.99
N CYS A 101 2.65 -3.10 -10.84
CA CYS A 101 2.07 -2.79 -9.54
C CYS A 101 1.40 -4.04 -8.96
N TRP A 102 1.68 -4.32 -7.70
CA TRP A 102 1.11 -5.44 -6.97
C TRP A 102 0.00 -4.98 -6.03
N SER A 103 -1.12 -5.72 -6.01
CA SER A 103 -2.22 -5.50 -5.07
C SER A 103 -2.56 -6.80 -4.35
N SER A 104 -2.94 -6.69 -3.07
CA SER A 104 -3.45 -7.84 -2.31
C SER A 104 -4.79 -8.36 -2.80
N GLN A 105 -5.51 -7.59 -3.60
CA GLN A 105 -6.84 -7.94 -4.12
C GLN A 105 -6.85 -8.31 -5.59
N ASP A 106 -6.14 -7.56 -6.41
CA ASP A 106 -6.21 -7.67 -7.87
C ASP A 106 -4.86 -8.01 -8.49
N ILE A 107 -4.89 -8.69 -9.60
CA ILE A 107 -3.71 -9.00 -10.42
C ILE A 107 -3.90 -8.29 -11.74
N PHE A 108 -2.92 -7.47 -12.13
CA PHE A 108 -2.86 -6.92 -13.47
C PHE A 108 -2.65 -8.05 -14.48
N THR A 109 -3.61 -8.24 -15.36
CA THR A 109 -3.52 -9.26 -16.40
C THR A 109 -3.78 -8.61 -17.75
N ILE A 110 -3.05 -9.09 -18.77
CA ILE A 110 -3.29 -8.74 -20.14
C ILE A 110 -3.43 -10.05 -20.90
N ASP A 111 -4.63 -10.59 -20.88
CA ASP A 111 -4.99 -11.59 -21.86
C ASP A 111 -5.46 -10.86 -23.12
N ALA A 112 -4.68 -10.96 -24.19
CA ALA A 112 -5.04 -10.45 -25.50
C ALA A 112 -6.36 -11.10 -25.92
N GLY A 113 -7.46 -10.38 -25.83
CA GLY A 113 -8.78 -10.86 -26.20
C GLY A 113 -9.88 -10.70 -25.17
N ILE A 114 -9.53 -10.31 -23.93
CA ILE A 114 -10.52 -10.11 -22.87
C ILE A 114 -11.15 -8.72 -22.97
N SER A 115 -12.47 -8.68 -22.83
CA SER A 115 -13.28 -7.46 -22.76
C SER A 115 -12.69 -6.45 -21.77
N ARG A 116 -12.85 -5.16 -22.06
CA ARG A 116 -12.44 -4.05 -21.16
C ARG A 116 -12.94 -4.18 -19.73
N THR A 117 -13.92 -5.03 -19.46
CA THR A 117 -14.51 -5.28 -18.15
C THR A 117 -13.74 -6.28 -17.29
N ASP A 118 -12.90 -7.16 -17.90
CA ASP A 118 -12.20 -8.24 -17.18
C ASP A 118 -10.69 -8.00 -17.04
N LYS A 119 -10.30 -6.74 -16.99
CA LYS A 119 -8.89 -6.29 -16.99
C LYS A 119 -8.06 -6.77 -15.79
N TYR A 120 -8.73 -7.21 -14.73
CA TYR A 120 -8.07 -7.57 -13.49
C TYR A 120 -8.62 -8.88 -12.98
N ARG A 121 -7.72 -9.81 -12.68
CA ARG A 121 -8.09 -11.07 -12.04
C ARG A 121 -7.99 -10.90 -10.54
N LYS A 122 -9.03 -11.33 -9.80
CA LYS A 122 -8.99 -11.33 -8.34
C LYS A 122 -7.90 -12.25 -7.83
N ARG A 123 -7.08 -11.74 -6.90
CA ARG A 123 -6.09 -12.53 -6.20
C ARG A 123 -6.78 -13.46 -5.20
N LYS A 124 -6.27 -14.68 -5.05
CA LYS A 124 -6.62 -15.51 -3.89
C LYS A 124 -6.23 -14.75 -2.62
N GLN A 125 -7.02 -14.92 -1.56
CA GLN A 125 -6.83 -14.19 -0.31
C GLN A 125 -5.35 -14.17 0.13
N HIS A 126 -4.77 -12.99 0.16
CA HIS A 126 -3.45 -12.74 0.71
C HIS A 126 -3.57 -12.55 2.23
N ARG A 127 -2.63 -13.11 2.99
CA ARG A 127 -2.55 -12.89 4.44
C ARG A 127 -1.26 -12.19 4.80
N ILE A 128 -1.38 -11.10 5.57
CA ILE A 128 -0.23 -10.46 6.18
C ILE A 128 0.34 -11.39 7.24
N LYS A 129 1.64 -11.62 7.19
CA LYS A 129 2.38 -12.40 8.19
C LYS A 129 3.83 -11.94 8.25
N GLU A 130 4.47 -12.13 9.39
CA GLU A 130 5.89 -11.85 9.54
C GLU A 130 6.73 -12.62 8.50
N GLY A 131 7.68 -11.93 7.89
CA GLY A 131 8.54 -12.49 6.85
C GLY A 131 7.87 -12.74 5.50
N MET A 132 6.66 -12.20 5.24
CA MET A 132 6.03 -12.37 3.93
C MET A 132 6.89 -11.77 2.82
N ALA A 133 6.97 -12.46 1.68
CA ALA A 133 7.58 -11.96 0.47
C ALA A 133 6.51 -11.48 -0.52
N ILE A 134 6.76 -10.32 -1.13
CA ILE A 134 5.98 -9.77 -2.23
C ILE A 134 6.88 -9.73 -3.45
N GLU A 135 6.53 -10.51 -4.46
CA GLU A 135 7.27 -10.63 -5.70
C GLU A 135 6.72 -9.63 -6.71
N LEU A 136 7.56 -8.72 -7.18
CA LEU A 136 7.22 -7.80 -8.25
C LEU A 136 7.75 -8.32 -9.59
N GLU A 137 6.88 -8.40 -10.57
CA GLU A 137 7.23 -8.76 -11.93
C GLU A 137 7.78 -7.53 -12.67
N PRO A 138 8.95 -7.63 -13.36
CA PRO A 138 9.44 -6.55 -14.20
C PRO A 138 8.43 -6.17 -15.28
N PHE A 139 8.24 -4.87 -15.49
CA PHE A 139 7.32 -4.37 -16.52
C PHE A 139 7.88 -4.65 -17.92
N GLN A 140 7.16 -5.45 -18.70
CA GLN A 140 7.55 -5.78 -20.07
C GLN A 140 7.10 -4.68 -21.06
N LYS A 141 7.94 -4.35 -22.03
CA LYS A 141 7.64 -3.32 -23.04
C LYS A 141 6.41 -3.64 -23.92
N SER A 142 6.08 -4.92 -24.06
CA SER A 142 4.90 -5.39 -24.78
C SER A 142 3.58 -5.09 -24.08
N LEU A 143 3.62 -4.77 -22.78
CA LEU A 143 2.44 -4.50 -21.99
C LEU A 143 1.92 -3.07 -22.23
N PRO A 144 0.59 -2.87 -22.36
CA PRO A 144 0.01 -1.54 -22.54
C PRO A 144 0.19 -0.71 -21.27
N ARG A 145 1.04 0.30 -21.38
CA ARG A 145 1.44 1.15 -20.25
C ARG A 145 0.29 1.99 -19.70
N ASP A 146 -0.62 2.43 -20.55
CA ASP A 146 -1.82 3.19 -20.16
C ASP A 146 -2.75 2.37 -19.25
N LEU A 147 -2.94 1.08 -19.57
CA LEU A 147 -3.73 0.16 -18.74
C LEU A 147 -3.05 -0.11 -17.40
N HIS A 148 -1.71 -0.30 -17.40
CA HIS A 148 -0.95 -0.46 -16.17
C HIS A 148 -0.98 0.80 -15.31
N ALA A 149 -0.86 1.99 -15.91
CA ALA A 149 -0.97 3.25 -15.18
C ALA A 149 -2.36 3.39 -14.52
N GLY A 150 -3.43 3.05 -15.23
CA GLY A 150 -4.78 3.02 -14.66
C GLY A 150 -4.93 2.04 -13.49
N PHE A 151 -4.33 0.85 -13.62
CA PHE A 151 -4.29 -0.14 -12.54
C PHE A 151 -3.53 0.40 -11.31
N THR A 152 -2.37 0.99 -11.52
CA THR A 152 -1.55 1.53 -10.42
C THR A 152 -2.25 2.66 -9.67
N VAL A 153 -2.97 3.55 -10.40
CA VAL A 153 -3.80 4.60 -9.79
C VAL A 153 -4.95 4.01 -8.97
N MET A 154 -5.61 2.97 -9.48
CA MET A 154 -6.66 2.26 -8.76
C MET A 154 -6.12 1.67 -7.44
N VAL A 155 -4.99 0.95 -7.49
CA VAL A 155 -4.36 0.37 -6.30
C VAL A 155 -3.99 1.46 -5.29
N ALA A 156 -3.46 2.61 -5.75
CA ALA A 156 -3.17 3.74 -4.89
C ALA A 156 -4.45 4.27 -4.19
N ALA A 157 -5.52 4.49 -4.93
CA ALA A 157 -6.78 4.98 -4.37
C ALA A 157 -7.37 4.04 -3.31
N GLU A 158 -7.16 2.74 -3.46
CA GLU A 158 -7.66 1.72 -2.52
C GLU A 158 -6.74 1.53 -1.30
N SER A 159 -5.42 1.65 -1.45
CA SER A 159 -4.44 1.33 -0.41
C SER A 159 -3.88 2.54 0.34
N THR A 160 -4.13 3.78 -0.12
CA THR A 160 -3.67 5.00 0.54
C THR A 160 -4.86 5.86 0.97
N ASP A 161 -4.67 6.72 1.96
CA ASP A 161 -5.62 7.76 2.38
C ASP A 161 -5.21 9.16 1.91
N SER A 162 -4.12 9.25 1.16
CA SER A 162 -3.49 10.52 0.76
C SER A 162 -2.97 10.44 -0.67
N ASP A 163 -3.11 11.52 -1.40
CA ASP A 163 -2.46 11.78 -2.69
C ASP A 163 -0.98 12.17 -2.56
N LYS A 164 -0.43 12.07 -1.35
CA LYS A 164 0.97 12.36 -1.00
C LYS A 164 1.64 11.11 -0.44
N GLY A 165 2.96 11.10 -0.48
CA GLY A 165 3.75 10.03 0.10
C GLY A 165 4.45 9.16 -0.94
N PRO A 166 5.17 8.12 -0.48
CA PRO A 166 6.04 7.30 -1.33
C PRO A 166 5.33 6.65 -2.51
N PHE A 167 4.11 6.15 -2.31
CA PHE A 167 3.37 5.48 -3.36
C PHE A 167 2.99 6.45 -4.49
N HIS A 168 2.50 7.62 -4.14
CA HIS A 168 2.17 8.66 -5.11
C HIS A 168 3.42 9.18 -5.84
N GLN A 169 4.54 9.37 -5.13
CA GLN A 169 5.82 9.74 -5.72
C GLN A 169 6.31 8.70 -6.73
N ALA A 170 6.15 7.42 -6.45
CA ALA A 170 6.49 6.34 -7.38
C ALA A 170 5.67 6.42 -8.68
N ILE A 171 4.35 6.71 -8.58
CA ILE A 171 3.48 6.93 -9.75
C ILE A 171 3.94 8.14 -10.56
N GLN A 172 4.24 9.26 -9.91
CA GLN A 172 4.71 10.47 -10.59
C GLN A 172 6.05 10.24 -11.31
N THR A 173 6.97 9.50 -10.68
CA THR A 173 8.25 9.12 -11.30
C THR A 173 8.05 8.29 -12.56
N GLU A 174 7.18 7.28 -12.52
CA GLU A 174 6.83 6.47 -13.70
C GLU A 174 6.24 7.33 -14.82
N TYR A 175 5.34 8.24 -14.48
CA TYR A 175 4.71 9.12 -15.46
C TYR A 175 5.72 10.07 -16.14
N GLN A 176 6.67 10.61 -15.40
CA GLN A 176 7.74 11.45 -15.94
C GLN A 176 8.65 10.67 -16.89
N LEU A 177 9.08 9.47 -16.49
CA LEU A 177 9.90 8.57 -17.31
C LEU A 177 9.19 8.21 -18.63
N TRP A 178 7.89 7.94 -18.57
CA TRP A 178 7.09 7.67 -19.76
C TRP A 178 7.04 8.87 -20.71
N ARG A 179 6.78 10.07 -20.20
CA ARG A 179 6.76 11.31 -21.01
C ARG A 179 8.11 11.59 -21.68
N GLU A 180 9.21 11.38 -20.97
CA GLU A 180 10.55 11.55 -21.54
C GLU A 180 10.83 10.57 -22.67
N ASN A 181 10.43 9.31 -22.50
CA ASN A 181 10.60 8.29 -23.53
C ASN A 181 9.79 8.61 -24.78
N LEU A 182 8.53 9.00 -24.62
CA LEU A 182 7.69 9.45 -25.75
C LEU A 182 8.34 10.62 -26.53
N ARG A 183 8.88 11.59 -25.81
CA ARG A 183 9.55 12.74 -26.44
C ARG A 183 10.79 12.32 -27.23
N LYS A 184 11.61 11.41 -26.69
CA LYS A 184 12.79 10.87 -27.39
C LYS A 184 12.41 10.10 -28.65
N ASP A 185 11.37 9.28 -28.58
CA ASP A 185 10.90 8.50 -29.71
C ASP A 185 10.33 9.42 -30.83
N PHE A 186 9.59 10.46 -30.46
CA PHE A 186 9.11 11.46 -31.40
C PHE A 186 10.27 12.22 -32.08
N GLN A 187 11.29 12.63 -31.35
CA GLN A 187 12.46 13.31 -31.91
C GLN A 187 13.22 12.42 -32.89
N LYS A 188 13.37 11.12 -32.61
CA LYS A 188 13.99 10.18 -33.56
C LYS A 188 13.21 10.07 -34.85
N GLN A 189 11.87 10.05 -34.79
CA GLN A 189 11.02 9.94 -35.99
C GLN A 189 11.07 11.22 -36.86
N VAL A 190 11.15 12.39 -36.21
CA VAL A 190 11.19 13.69 -36.93
C VAL A 190 12.59 13.96 -37.49
N GLY A 191 13.65 13.56 -36.79
CA GLY A 191 15.04 13.76 -37.23
C GLY A 191 15.52 12.75 -38.30
N ALA A 192 14.75 11.71 -38.56
CA ALA A 192 15.05 10.70 -39.61
C ALA A 192 14.46 11.02 -41.01
N LYS A 193 13.83 12.17 -41.15
CA LYS A 193 13.34 12.74 -42.41
C LYS A 193 14.27 13.85 -42.89
#